data_cda5113223540607c4efe873a107ce44
#
_entry.id   cda5113223540607c4efe873a107ce44
#
_cell.length_a   1.000
_cell.length_b   1.000
_cell.length_c   1.000
_cell.angle_alpha   90.00
_cell.angle_beta   90.00
_cell.angle_gamma   90.00
#
_symmetry.space_group_name_H-M   'P 1'
#
loop_
_entity.id
_entity.type
_entity.pdbx_description
1 polymer ?
#
loop_
_entity_poly.entity_id
_entity_poly.type
_entity_poly.pdbx_seq_one_letter_code
_entity_poly.pdbx_strand_id
1 'polypeptide(L)'
;EMKELMRGDSLVTVWWGTVVEGRSALARLRREGFLDEQGEEIARGFLQKLRVGWSEIEPGEKVRQQALRFISVHGLKAADALQLAAAFIWAGGDPDGYSFVCLDGRLREAGKKEGFILRPETV
;
A
#
# COMPACT_ATOMS: atom_id res chain seq x y z
N GLU A 1 -9.47 9.44 -9.99
CA GLU A 1 -8.00 9.30 -10.13
C GLU A 1 -7.51 7.90 -9.78
N MET A 2 -7.99 7.32 -8.68
CA MET A 2 -7.61 5.95 -8.31
C MET A 2 -7.99 4.93 -9.37
N LYS A 3 -9.17 5.04 -9.95
CA LYS A 3 -9.58 4.14 -11.03
C LYS A 3 -8.68 4.25 -12.24
N GLU A 4 -8.28 5.45 -12.58
CA GLU A 4 -7.38 5.68 -13.71
C GLU A 4 -6.00 5.09 -13.45
N LEU A 5 -5.47 5.28 -12.24
CA LEU A 5 -4.19 4.71 -11.85
C LEU A 5 -4.20 3.19 -11.95
N MET A 6 -5.28 2.56 -11.47
CA MET A 6 -5.39 1.11 -11.48
C MET A 6 -5.62 0.52 -12.87
N ARG A 7 -6.30 1.24 -13.75
CA ARG A 7 -6.53 0.80 -15.13
C ARG A 7 -5.32 1.00 -16.03
N GLY A 8 -4.70 2.17 -15.89
CA GLY A 8 -3.67 2.61 -16.82
C GLY A 8 -2.29 2.05 -16.53
N ASP A 9 -2.08 1.54 -15.35
CA ASP A 9 -0.76 1.09 -14.93
C ASP A 9 -0.74 -0.40 -14.68
N SER A 10 -0.23 -1.14 -15.67
CA SER A 10 -0.01 -2.58 -15.56
C SER A 10 1.23 -2.90 -14.70
N LEU A 11 1.97 -1.87 -14.26
CA LEU A 11 3.21 -2.02 -13.51
C LEU A 11 3.03 -1.66 -12.04
N VAL A 12 1.88 -1.99 -11.48
CA VAL A 12 1.62 -1.77 -10.05
C VAL A 12 2.46 -2.76 -9.24
N THR A 13 3.24 -2.23 -8.32
CA THR A 13 4.03 -3.04 -7.38
C THR A 13 3.56 -2.74 -5.96
N VAL A 14 3.37 -3.79 -5.19
CA VAL A 14 2.89 -3.68 -3.81
C VAL A 14 3.79 -4.47 -2.87
N TRP A 15 3.63 -4.23 -1.58
CA TRP A 15 4.27 -5.01 -0.53
C TRP A 15 3.63 -6.41 -0.46
N TRP A 16 4.43 -7.41 -0.20
CA TRP A 16 3.98 -8.80 -0.06
C TRP A 16 2.79 -8.96 0.88
N GLY A 17 2.77 -8.19 1.95
CA GLY A 17 1.68 -8.23 2.94
C GLY A 17 0.41 -7.49 2.53
N THR A 18 0.41 -6.79 1.40
CA THR A 18 -0.72 -5.95 0.98
C THR A 18 -2.01 -6.74 0.82
N VAL A 19 -1.96 -7.96 0.29
CA VAL A 19 -3.16 -8.77 0.13
C VAL A 19 -3.77 -9.14 1.48
N VAL A 20 -2.93 -9.42 2.47
CA VAL A 20 -3.39 -9.74 3.83
C VAL A 20 -4.04 -8.51 4.46
N GLU A 21 -3.42 -7.35 4.30
CA GLU A 21 -3.96 -6.09 4.81
C GLU A 21 -5.29 -5.75 4.14
N GLY A 22 -5.38 -5.97 2.82
CA GLY A 22 -6.62 -5.75 2.07
C GLY A 22 -7.75 -6.64 2.58
N ARG A 23 -7.46 -7.92 2.80
CA ARG A 23 -8.47 -8.85 3.33
C ARG A 23 -8.85 -8.48 4.76
N SER A 24 -7.91 -8.02 5.56
CA SER A 24 -8.18 -7.56 6.92
C SER A 24 -9.10 -6.34 6.91
N ALA A 25 -8.87 -5.40 6.01
CA ALA A 25 -9.72 -4.22 5.86
C ALA A 25 -11.15 -4.60 5.46
N LEU A 26 -11.32 -5.53 4.52
CA LEU A 26 -12.64 -5.99 4.10
C LEU A 26 -13.38 -6.69 5.26
N ALA A 27 -12.67 -7.52 6.02
CA ALA A 27 -13.25 -8.19 7.17
C ALA A 27 -13.73 -7.18 8.23
N ARG A 28 -12.95 -6.12 8.45
CA ARG A 28 -13.34 -5.06 9.38
C ARG A 28 -14.60 -4.32 8.89
N LEU A 29 -14.65 -3.97 7.61
CA LEU A 29 -15.82 -3.31 7.03
C LEU A 29 -17.07 -4.18 7.16
N ARG A 30 -16.92 -5.51 7.02
CA ARG A 30 -18.02 -6.44 7.22
C ARG A 30 -18.49 -6.43 8.68
N ARG A 31 -17.57 -6.49 9.63
CA ARG A 31 -17.90 -6.48 11.07
C ARG A 31 -18.58 -5.18 11.49
N GLU A 32 -18.17 -4.06 10.90
CA GLU A 32 -18.70 -2.74 11.22
C GLU A 32 -20.00 -2.41 10.47
N GLY A 33 -20.47 -3.33 9.63
CA GLY A 33 -21.74 -3.17 8.93
C GLY A 33 -21.71 -2.33 7.66
N PHE A 34 -20.51 -1.92 7.20
CA PHE A 34 -20.37 -1.18 5.94
C PHE A 34 -20.49 -2.06 4.71
N LEU A 35 -20.26 -3.36 4.87
CA LEU A 35 -20.44 -4.36 3.82
C LEU A 35 -21.28 -5.50 4.35
N ASP A 36 -22.18 -6.01 3.51
CA ASP A 36 -22.87 -7.27 3.80
C ASP A 36 -22.06 -8.42 3.20
N GLU A 37 -22.54 -9.65 3.34
CA GLU A 37 -21.85 -10.84 2.85
C GLU A 37 -21.58 -10.75 1.35
N GLN A 38 -22.57 -10.32 0.58
CA GLN A 38 -22.42 -10.18 -0.87
C GLN A 38 -21.43 -9.09 -1.23
N GLY A 39 -21.47 -7.95 -0.54
CA GLY A 39 -20.54 -6.86 -0.77
C GLY A 39 -19.10 -7.25 -0.48
N GLU A 40 -18.88 -8.01 0.60
CA GLU A 40 -17.56 -8.51 0.94
C GLU A 40 -17.05 -9.46 -0.14
N GLU A 41 -17.89 -10.37 -0.60
CA GLU A 41 -17.53 -11.34 -1.63
C GLU A 41 -17.15 -10.64 -2.95
N ILE A 42 -17.91 -9.63 -3.35
CA ILE A 42 -17.61 -8.82 -4.54
C ILE A 42 -16.26 -8.13 -4.39
N ALA A 43 -16.01 -7.52 -3.24
CA ALA A 43 -14.76 -6.81 -2.97
C ALA A 43 -13.57 -7.77 -2.96
N ARG A 44 -13.74 -8.95 -2.39
CA ARG A 44 -12.69 -9.98 -2.41
C ARG A 44 -12.36 -10.41 -3.83
N GLY A 45 -13.38 -10.58 -4.68
CA GLY A 45 -13.18 -10.90 -6.08
C GLY A 45 -12.41 -9.83 -6.82
N PHE A 46 -12.69 -8.57 -6.53
CA PHE A 46 -11.98 -7.44 -7.12
C PHE A 46 -10.51 -7.42 -6.69
N LEU A 47 -10.26 -7.63 -5.39
CA LEU A 47 -8.90 -7.69 -4.86
C LEU A 47 -8.11 -8.83 -5.53
N GLN A 48 -8.74 -9.98 -5.74
CA GLN A 48 -8.09 -11.11 -6.41
C GLN A 48 -7.72 -10.77 -7.86
N LYS A 49 -8.58 -10.05 -8.57
CA LYS A 49 -8.28 -9.60 -9.93
C LYS A 49 -7.10 -8.64 -9.97
N LEU A 50 -7.04 -7.72 -9.02
CA LEU A 50 -5.90 -6.81 -8.91
C LEU A 50 -4.62 -7.59 -8.64
N ARG A 51 -4.69 -8.57 -7.74
CA ARG A 51 -3.54 -9.37 -7.34
C ARG A 51 -2.91 -10.13 -8.51
N VAL A 52 -3.72 -10.62 -9.42
CA VAL A 52 -3.21 -11.35 -10.60
C VAL A 52 -2.28 -10.47 -11.44
N GLY A 53 -2.57 -9.17 -11.51
CA GLY A 53 -1.83 -8.24 -12.36
C GLY A 53 -0.69 -7.47 -11.68
N TRP A 54 -0.58 -7.52 -10.38
CA TRP A 54 0.46 -6.72 -9.70
C TRP A 54 1.74 -7.53 -9.44
N SER A 55 2.84 -6.81 -9.20
CA SER A 55 4.10 -7.39 -8.73
C SER A 55 4.22 -7.14 -7.24
N GLU A 56 5.00 -7.97 -6.55
CA GLU A 56 5.15 -7.85 -5.09
C GLU A 56 6.62 -7.73 -4.69
N ILE A 57 6.86 -6.87 -3.70
CA ILE A 57 8.14 -6.81 -3.02
C ILE A 57 8.12 -7.83 -1.89
N GLU A 58 9.02 -8.80 -1.97
CA GLU A 58 9.10 -9.91 -1.01
C GLU A 58 9.65 -9.45 0.34
N PRO A 59 9.29 -10.16 1.43
CA PRO A 59 9.88 -9.88 2.73
C PRO A 59 11.37 -10.18 2.73
N GLY A 60 12.16 -9.30 3.34
CA GLY A 60 13.59 -9.45 3.42
C GLY A 60 14.18 -8.52 4.46
N GLU A 61 15.47 -8.73 4.77
CA GLU A 61 16.13 -7.98 5.84
C GLU A 61 16.22 -6.49 5.53
N LYS A 62 16.44 -6.13 4.27
CA LYS A 62 16.48 -4.71 3.88
C LYS A 62 15.17 -4.00 4.14
N VAL A 63 14.05 -4.66 3.83
CA VAL A 63 12.71 -4.10 4.09
C VAL A 63 12.50 -3.95 5.59
N ARG A 64 12.88 -4.97 6.36
CA ARG A 64 12.73 -4.95 7.82
C ARG A 64 13.51 -3.79 8.43
N GLN A 65 14.78 -3.64 8.09
CA GLN A 65 15.62 -2.57 8.61
C GLN A 65 15.07 -1.20 8.26
N GLN A 66 14.61 -1.04 7.03
CA GLN A 66 14.05 0.23 6.58
C GLN A 66 12.74 0.54 7.30
N ALA A 67 11.91 -0.48 7.54
CA ALA A 67 10.68 -0.31 8.30
C ALA A 67 10.97 0.13 9.74
N LEU A 68 11.97 -0.44 10.39
CA LEU A 68 12.37 -0.04 11.74
C LEU A 68 12.76 1.44 11.78
N ARG A 69 13.48 1.90 10.76
CA ARG A 69 13.84 3.31 10.64
C ARG A 69 12.59 4.18 10.50
N PHE A 70 11.67 3.80 9.66
CA PHE A 70 10.45 4.57 9.42
C PHE A 70 9.52 4.64 10.62
N ILE A 71 9.50 3.62 11.45
CA ILE A 71 8.76 3.66 12.71
C ILE A 71 9.32 4.78 13.59
N SER A 72 10.64 4.88 13.70
CA SER A 72 11.29 5.89 14.54
C SER A 72 11.19 7.28 13.95
N VAL A 73 11.41 7.43 12.64
CA VAL A 73 11.47 8.74 11.98
C VAL A 73 10.08 9.34 11.78
N HIS A 74 9.11 8.51 11.40
CA HIS A 74 7.77 9.00 11.02
C HIS A 74 6.67 8.61 11.99
N GLY A 75 6.96 7.83 13.01
CA GLY A 75 5.95 7.39 13.98
C GLY A 75 4.88 6.49 13.37
N LEU A 76 5.22 5.73 12.34
CA LEU A 76 4.28 4.86 11.66
C LEU A 76 4.02 3.59 12.45
N LYS A 77 2.82 3.04 12.28
CA LYS A 77 2.49 1.70 12.74
C LYS A 77 3.23 0.67 11.89
N ALA A 78 3.38 -0.53 12.43
CA ALA A 78 4.16 -1.60 11.78
C ALA A 78 3.73 -1.86 10.33
N ALA A 79 2.43 -2.02 10.10
CA ALA A 79 1.93 -2.32 8.74
C ALA A 79 2.26 -1.21 7.76
N ASP A 80 2.08 0.05 8.15
CA ASP A 80 2.38 1.20 7.30
C ASP A 80 3.88 1.34 7.07
N ALA A 81 4.68 1.10 8.10
CA ALA A 81 6.14 1.15 8.00
C ALA A 81 6.66 0.11 7.01
N LEU A 82 6.10 -1.10 7.04
CA LEU A 82 6.48 -2.16 6.10
C LEU A 82 6.09 -1.80 4.66
N GLN A 83 4.92 -1.20 4.49
CA GLN A 83 4.44 -0.77 3.18
C GLN A 83 5.36 0.29 2.57
N LEU A 84 5.70 1.32 3.36
CA LEU A 84 6.59 2.38 2.91
C LEU A 84 8.00 1.86 2.67
N ALA A 85 8.49 0.98 3.55
CA ALA A 85 9.80 0.37 3.41
C ALA A 85 9.93 -0.43 2.13
N ALA A 86 8.90 -1.23 1.80
CA ALA A 86 8.91 -2.00 0.55
C ALA A 86 8.97 -1.08 -0.66
N ALA A 87 8.20 0.01 -0.66
CA ALA A 87 8.24 0.99 -1.74
C ALA A 87 9.61 1.65 -1.85
N PHE A 88 10.22 1.97 -0.71
CA PHE A 88 11.55 2.60 -0.65
C PHE A 88 12.62 1.67 -1.23
N ILE A 89 12.60 0.40 -0.86
CA ILE A 89 13.54 -0.60 -1.39
C ILE A 89 13.31 -0.82 -2.90
N TRP A 90 12.04 -0.88 -3.33
CA TRP A 90 11.70 -1.00 -4.74
C TRP A 90 12.25 0.16 -5.56
N ALA A 91 12.24 1.38 -5.00
CA ALA A 91 12.78 2.56 -5.65
C ALA A 91 14.31 2.66 -5.55
N GLY A 92 14.97 1.60 -5.05
CA GLY A 92 16.43 1.56 -4.92
C GLY A 92 16.98 2.51 -3.87
N GLY A 93 16.16 2.91 -2.90
CA GLY A 93 16.55 3.85 -1.86
C GLY A 93 16.51 5.30 -2.30
N ASP A 94 16.04 5.58 -3.51
CA ASP A 94 15.92 6.92 -4.05
C ASP A 94 14.51 7.11 -4.62
N PRO A 95 13.56 7.59 -3.81
CA PRO A 95 12.17 7.74 -4.24
C PRO A 95 11.91 8.79 -5.31
N ASP A 96 12.87 9.63 -5.64
CA ASP A 96 12.68 10.71 -6.61
C ASP A 96 12.16 10.16 -7.95
N GLY A 97 11.04 10.72 -8.40
CA GLY A 97 10.40 10.30 -9.64
C GLY A 97 9.49 9.09 -9.50
N TYR A 98 9.43 8.44 -8.36
CA TYR A 98 8.54 7.29 -8.13
C TYR A 98 7.26 7.70 -7.42
N SER A 99 6.15 7.09 -7.82
CA SER A 99 4.83 7.37 -7.23
C SER A 99 4.50 6.37 -6.14
N PHE A 100 3.88 6.86 -5.08
CA PHE A 100 3.36 6.06 -3.99
C PHE A 100 1.86 6.29 -3.87
N VAL A 101 1.08 5.24 -4.06
CA VAL A 101 -0.38 5.32 -4.04
C VAL A 101 -0.86 5.01 -2.63
N CYS A 102 -1.47 5.97 -1.99
CA CYS A 102 -1.90 5.83 -0.60
C CYS A 102 -3.00 6.81 -0.26
N LEU A 103 -3.99 6.37 0.52
CA LEU A 103 -5.10 7.21 0.98
C LEU A 103 -4.96 7.60 2.45
N ASP A 104 -4.14 6.90 3.22
CA ASP A 104 -3.94 7.17 4.64
C ASP A 104 -3.08 8.42 4.84
N GLY A 105 -3.60 9.40 5.60
CA GLY A 105 -2.95 10.70 5.75
C GLY A 105 -1.55 10.65 6.33
N ARG A 106 -1.34 9.85 7.39
CA ARG A 106 -0.04 9.76 8.05
C ARG A 106 0.98 9.07 7.16
N LEU A 107 0.58 8.01 6.47
CA LEU A 107 1.45 7.28 5.55
C LEU A 107 1.79 8.15 4.34
N ARG A 108 0.81 8.91 3.81
CA ARG A 108 1.04 9.86 2.73
C ARG A 108 2.10 10.90 3.12
N GLU A 109 1.97 11.46 4.30
CA GLU A 109 2.91 12.47 4.77
C GLU A 109 4.33 11.90 4.88
N ALA A 110 4.46 10.70 5.41
CA ALA A 110 5.75 10.01 5.50
C ALA A 110 6.34 9.75 4.12
N GLY A 111 5.52 9.26 3.18
CA GLY A 111 5.96 9.01 1.81
C GLY A 111 6.46 10.28 1.12
N LYS A 112 5.75 11.38 1.32
CA LYS A 112 6.15 12.67 0.78
C LYS A 112 7.49 13.12 1.35
N LYS A 113 7.68 12.98 2.66
CA LYS A 113 8.94 13.34 3.31
C LYS A 113 10.11 12.51 2.80
N GLU A 114 9.87 11.27 2.43
CA GLU A 114 10.93 10.42 1.86
C GLU A 114 11.20 10.71 0.39
N GLY A 115 10.38 11.53 -0.26
CA GLY A 115 10.62 11.96 -1.63
C GLY A 115 9.72 11.37 -2.69
N PHE A 116 8.73 10.57 -2.32
CA PHE A 116 7.77 10.01 -3.26
C PHE A 116 6.79 11.06 -3.79
N ILE A 117 6.32 10.84 -5.01
CA ILE A 117 5.18 11.55 -5.56
C ILE A 117 3.92 10.83 -5.06
N LEU A 118 3.08 11.53 -4.33
CA LEU A 118 1.87 10.91 -3.75
C LEU A 118 0.73 10.90 -4.77
N ARG A 119 0.09 9.73 -4.89
CA ARG A 119 -1.09 9.56 -5.73
C ARG A 119 -2.22 8.93 -4.91
N PRO A 120 -3.46 9.33 -5.07
CA PRO A 120 -3.87 10.51 -5.84
C PRO A 120 -3.27 11.78 -5.24
N GLU A 121 -3.20 12.86 -6.03
CA GLU A 121 -2.58 14.12 -5.56
C GLU A 121 -3.34 14.71 -4.38
N THR A 122 -4.65 14.55 -4.38
CA THR A 122 -5.51 14.98 -3.28
C THR A 122 -6.42 13.84 -2.86
N VAL A 123 -6.77 13.80 -1.59
CA VAL A 123 -7.65 12.76 -1.03
C VAL A 123 -8.96 13.37 -0.59
#